data_a2c1b9f1f13797234e29dd475c573b94
#
_entry.id   a2c1b9f1f13797234e29dd475c573b94
#
_cell.length_a   1.000
_cell.length_b   1.000
_cell.length_c   1.000
_cell.angle_alpha   90.00
_cell.angle_beta   90.00
_cell.angle_gamma   90.00
#
_symmetry.space_group_name_H-M   'P 1'
#
loop_
_entity.id
_entity.type
_entity.pdbx_description
1 polymer ?
#
loop_
_entity_poly.entity_id
_entity_poly.type
_entity_poly.pdbx_seq_one_letter_code
_entity_poly.pdbx_strand_id
1 'polypeptide(L)'
;MGMSAEADSSTVTVDEVPAEVTYPLRRAVLRPNGGEIVWPGDEDPATFHLAARTADGAVVGVVRFSPAPCPYRSGATAPWQLRGMATDPAVRGTGAGRALVKEGRARVAARGGDLVWCDARVPVVGFYERLGFTVVSEPFDKPGIGPHVGMVAGQPVRPADGPRSG
;
A
#
# COMPACT_ATOMS: atom_id res chain seq x y z
N MET A 1 3.19 23.25 25.87
CA MET A 1 2.52 22.23 26.46
C MET A 1 1.63 21.54 25.53
N GLY A 2 0.62 22.13 25.06
CA GLY A 2 -0.29 21.45 24.18
C GLY A 2 0.32 21.04 22.88
N MET A 3 1.40 21.63 22.51
CA MET A 3 1.98 21.31 21.27
C MET A 3 2.48 19.93 21.16
N SER A 4 3.13 19.42 22.19
CA SER A 4 3.65 18.10 22.06
C SER A 4 2.53 17.08 21.90
N ALA A 5 1.40 17.31 22.52
CA ALA A 5 0.30 16.38 22.36
C ALA A 5 -0.20 16.39 20.93
N GLU A 6 -0.23 17.53 20.29
CA GLU A 6 -0.68 17.58 18.92
C GLU A 6 0.28 16.86 18.00
N ALA A 7 1.56 17.05 18.20
CA ALA A 7 2.54 16.39 17.38
C ALA A 7 2.42 14.89 17.52
N ASP A 8 2.19 14.42 18.74
CA ASP A 8 2.09 13.00 18.97
C ASP A 8 0.85 12.42 18.34
N SER A 9 -0.24 13.16 18.32
CA SER A 9 -1.48 12.59 17.81
C SER A 9 -1.43 12.31 16.33
N SER A 10 -0.49 12.94 15.60
CA SER A 10 -0.38 12.66 14.18
C SER A 10 0.66 11.61 13.89
N THR A 11 1.32 11.08 14.89
CA THR A 11 2.39 10.11 14.69
C THR A 11 1.82 8.70 14.70
N VAL A 12 2.24 7.91 13.72
CA VAL A 12 1.89 6.51 13.69
C VAL A 12 3.17 5.68 13.60
N THR A 13 3.10 4.44 14.07
CA THR A 13 4.16 3.47 13.84
C THR A 13 3.64 2.43 12.87
N VAL A 14 4.54 1.87 12.06
CA VAL A 14 4.17 0.88 11.04
C VAL A 14 4.94 -0.40 11.33
N ASP A 15 4.21 -1.51 11.44
CA ASP A 15 4.80 -2.82 11.71
C ASP A 15 4.22 -3.86 10.79
N GLU A 16 4.98 -4.94 10.57
CA GLU A 16 4.43 -6.12 9.91
C GLU A 16 3.52 -6.84 10.87
N VAL A 17 2.38 -7.29 10.37
CA VAL A 17 1.37 -7.94 11.19
C VAL A 17 0.83 -9.16 10.45
N PRO A 18 0.22 -10.12 11.17
CA PRO A 18 -0.48 -11.21 10.50
C PRO A 18 -1.68 -10.68 9.71
N ALA A 19 -2.12 -11.46 8.72
CA ALA A 19 -3.21 -11.06 7.85
C ALA A 19 -4.46 -10.67 8.61
N GLU A 20 -4.79 -11.40 9.66
CA GLU A 20 -6.04 -11.15 10.37
C GLU A 20 -6.11 -9.77 11.03
N VAL A 21 -4.97 -9.14 11.28
CA VAL A 21 -4.98 -7.79 11.81
C VAL A 21 -5.56 -6.80 10.81
N THR A 22 -5.50 -7.14 9.50
CA THR A 22 -6.01 -6.24 8.46
C THR A 22 -7.52 -6.36 8.25
N TYR A 23 -8.13 -7.44 8.73
CA TYR A 23 -9.51 -7.75 8.37
C TYR A 23 -10.52 -6.70 8.84
N PRO A 24 -10.44 -6.18 10.06
CA PRO A 24 -11.44 -5.19 10.47
C PRO A 24 -11.48 -3.96 9.57
N LEU A 25 -10.33 -3.43 9.18
CA LEU A 25 -10.33 -2.26 8.29
C LEU A 25 -10.67 -2.63 6.86
N ARG A 26 -10.31 -3.84 6.40
CA ARG A 26 -10.78 -4.29 5.09
C ARG A 26 -12.29 -4.30 5.06
N ARG A 27 -12.92 -4.81 6.11
CA ARG A 27 -14.38 -4.84 6.18
C ARG A 27 -14.96 -3.43 6.23
N ALA A 28 -14.47 -2.62 7.15
CA ALA A 28 -15.07 -1.32 7.38
C ALA A 28 -14.88 -0.36 6.21
N VAL A 29 -13.72 -0.41 5.56
CA VAL A 29 -13.36 0.59 4.56
C VAL A 29 -13.53 0.09 3.14
N LEU A 30 -13.13 -1.13 2.86
CA LEU A 30 -13.10 -1.63 1.48
C LEU A 30 -14.32 -2.45 1.13
N ARG A 31 -14.93 -3.12 2.08
CA ARG A 31 -16.06 -4.00 1.83
C ARG A 31 -17.17 -3.79 2.86
N PRO A 32 -17.65 -2.54 3.02
CA PRO A 32 -18.65 -2.28 4.06
C PRO A 32 -19.97 -2.95 3.80
N ASN A 33 -20.26 -3.30 2.55
CA ASN A 33 -21.53 -3.90 2.19
C ASN A 33 -21.42 -5.41 1.98
N GLY A 34 -20.33 -6.02 2.42
CA GLY A 34 -20.13 -7.45 2.27
C GLY A 34 -19.08 -7.77 1.24
N GLY A 35 -18.81 -9.04 1.05
CA GLY A 35 -17.78 -9.50 0.15
C GLY A 35 -16.59 -10.03 0.93
N GLU A 36 -15.64 -10.60 0.19
CA GLU A 36 -14.51 -11.25 0.80
C GLU A 36 -13.51 -10.27 1.36
N ILE A 37 -13.04 -10.52 2.56
CA ILE A 37 -11.96 -9.77 3.17
C ILE A 37 -10.74 -10.63 3.42
N VAL A 38 -10.86 -11.93 3.25
CA VAL A 38 -9.73 -12.86 3.28
C VAL A 38 -9.46 -13.21 1.83
N TRP A 39 -8.25 -12.93 1.36
CA TRP A 39 -7.95 -13.05 -0.05
C TRP A 39 -6.89 -14.10 -0.32
N PRO A 40 -6.95 -14.74 -1.49
CA PRO A 40 -5.89 -15.69 -1.85
C PRO A 40 -4.52 -15.04 -1.72
N GLY A 41 -3.58 -15.80 -1.16
CA GLY A 41 -2.24 -15.29 -0.96
C GLY A 41 -2.01 -14.59 0.36
N ASP A 42 -3.06 -14.34 1.15
CA ASP A 42 -2.88 -13.66 2.43
C ASP A 42 -1.92 -14.40 3.36
N GLU A 43 -1.89 -15.72 3.30
CA GLU A 43 -1.03 -16.52 4.18
C GLU A 43 0.25 -16.97 3.49
N ASP A 44 0.50 -16.53 2.27
CA ASP A 44 1.71 -16.92 1.56
C ASP A 44 2.92 -16.34 2.30
N PRO A 45 3.97 -17.12 2.55
CA PRO A 45 5.14 -16.61 3.28
C PRO A 45 5.81 -15.41 2.63
N ALA A 46 5.69 -15.25 1.31
CA ALA A 46 6.29 -14.11 0.63
C ALA A 46 5.45 -12.84 0.75
N THR A 47 4.18 -12.96 1.16
CA THR A 47 3.31 -11.80 1.34
C THR A 47 3.55 -11.20 2.71
N PHE A 48 3.53 -9.87 2.80
CA PHE A 48 3.53 -9.25 4.11
C PHE A 48 2.43 -8.20 4.20
N HIS A 49 1.97 -8.00 5.41
CA HIS A 49 0.93 -7.02 5.72
C HIS A 49 1.50 -6.01 6.68
N LEU A 50 1.13 -4.75 6.51
CA LEU A 50 1.57 -3.69 7.41
C LEU A 50 0.35 -3.08 8.08
N ALA A 51 0.53 -2.68 9.32
CA ALA A 51 -0.47 -1.91 10.04
C ALA A 51 0.17 -0.65 10.58
N ALA A 52 -0.57 0.45 10.49
CA ALA A 52 -0.19 1.70 11.12
C ALA A 52 -0.98 1.82 12.41
N ARG A 53 -0.28 2.11 13.51
CA ARG A 53 -0.90 2.21 14.83
C ARG A 53 -0.64 3.59 15.41
N THR A 54 -1.62 4.08 16.14
CA THR A 54 -1.44 5.30 16.91
C THR A 54 -0.68 4.97 18.21
N ALA A 55 -0.36 6.01 18.95
CA ALA A 55 0.43 5.83 20.19
C ALA A 55 -0.28 4.93 21.20
N ASP A 56 -1.61 4.90 21.19
CA ASP A 56 -2.35 4.04 22.10
C ASP A 56 -2.54 2.62 21.55
N GLY A 57 -1.93 2.32 20.41
CA GLY A 57 -1.96 0.97 19.86
C GLY A 57 -3.09 0.67 18.91
N ALA A 58 -3.97 1.61 18.65
CA ALA A 58 -5.09 1.38 17.74
C ALA A 58 -4.60 1.24 16.30
N VAL A 59 -5.10 0.24 15.58
CA VAL A 59 -4.78 0.06 14.18
C VAL A 59 -5.65 1.02 13.37
N VAL A 60 -5.00 1.95 12.68
CA VAL A 60 -5.70 2.98 11.92
C VAL A 60 -5.45 2.90 10.42
N GLY A 61 -4.60 1.99 9.99
CA GLY A 61 -4.37 1.78 8.57
C GLY A 61 -3.73 0.43 8.34
N VAL A 62 -3.99 -0.16 7.16
CA VAL A 62 -3.43 -1.47 6.80
C VAL A 62 -3.17 -1.50 5.30
N VAL A 63 -2.26 -2.37 4.88
CA VAL A 63 -1.97 -2.60 3.47
C VAL A 63 -1.27 -3.95 3.31
N ARG A 64 -1.40 -4.55 2.14
CA ARG A 64 -0.75 -5.82 1.80
C ARG A 64 0.21 -5.61 0.63
N PHE A 65 1.37 -6.28 0.70
CA PHE A 65 2.32 -6.33 -0.41
C PHE A 65 2.66 -7.78 -0.70
N SER A 66 2.62 -8.17 -1.97
CA SER A 66 2.96 -9.54 -2.36
C SER A 66 3.65 -9.55 -3.72
N PRO A 67 4.60 -10.46 -3.94
CA PRO A 67 5.19 -10.62 -5.28
C PRO A 67 4.08 -11.00 -6.26
N ALA A 68 4.00 -10.28 -7.37
CA ALA A 68 2.99 -10.59 -8.39
C ALA A 68 3.39 -9.94 -9.69
N PRO A 69 3.22 -10.65 -10.83
CA PRO A 69 3.55 -10.07 -12.14
C PRO A 69 2.71 -8.83 -12.37
N CYS A 70 3.33 -7.80 -12.93
CA CYS A 70 2.63 -6.56 -13.21
C CYS A 70 1.96 -6.65 -14.58
N PRO A 71 0.64 -6.54 -14.64
CA PRO A 71 -0.04 -6.65 -15.95
C PRO A 71 0.20 -5.43 -16.83
N TYR A 72 0.77 -4.36 -16.30
CA TYR A 72 0.90 -3.10 -17.02
C TYR A 72 2.32 -2.80 -17.48
N ARG A 73 3.30 -3.54 -17.00
CA ARG A 73 4.68 -3.34 -17.36
C ARG A 73 5.37 -4.67 -17.50
N SER A 74 6.02 -4.86 -18.67
CA SER A 74 6.77 -6.06 -18.90
C SER A 74 8.20 -5.74 -18.62
N GLY A 75 9.02 -6.04 -18.11
CA GLY A 75 10.42 -5.64 -17.93
C GLY A 75 10.87 -5.63 -16.49
N ALA A 76 9.93 -5.61 -15.57
CA ALA A 76 10.28 -5.72 -14.17
C ALA A 76 10.64 -7.17 -13.87
N THR A 77 11.73 -7.38 -13.15
CA THR A 77 12.18 -8.75 -12.83
C THR A 77 11.59 -9.24 -11.52
N ALA A 78 11.25 -8.33 -10.63
CA ALA A 78 10.71 -8.71 -9.32
C ALA A 78 9.60 -7.74 -8.91
N PRO A 79 8.47 -7.75 -9.65
CA PRO A 79 7.38 -6.83 -9.33
C PRO A 79 6.56 -7.30 -8.14
N TRP A 80 6.04 -6.33 -7.40
CA TRP A 80 5.21 -6.58 -6.22
C TRP A 80 3.91 -5.80 -6.37
N GLN A 81 2.84 -6.38 -5.86
CA GLN A 81 1.53 -5.72 -5.88
C GLN A 81 1.21 -5.15 -4.50
N LEU A 82 0.79 -3.88 -4.49
CA LEU A 82 0.18 -3.26 -3.32
C LEU A 82 -1.31 -3.47 -3.41
N ARG A 83 -1.93 -3.96 -2.35
CA ARG A 83 -3.36 -4.25 -2.37
C ARG A 83 -3.94 -4.03 -0.98
N GLY A 84 -5.21 -3.67 -0.94
CA GLY A 84 -5.92 -3.60 0.34
C GLY A 84 -5.51 -2.45 1.23
N MET A 85 -5.14 -1.32 0.64
CA MET A 85 -4.89 -0.12 1.42
C MET A 85 -6.19 0.37 2.01
N ALA A 86 -6.24 0.45 3.33
CA ALA A 86 -7.43 0.93 4.01
C ALA A 86 -7.01 1.74 5.23
N THR A 87 -7.49 2.97 5.32
CA THR A 87 -7.23 3.81 6.49
C THR A 87 -8.56 4.18 7.12
N ASP A 88 -8.57 4.25 8.45
CA ASP A 88 -9.75 4.68 9.18
C ASP A 88 -10.08 6.10 8.74
N PRO A 89 -11.32 6.38 8.31
CA PRO A 89 -11.68 7.72 7.89
C PRO A 89 -11.40 8.80 8.93
N ALA A 90 -11.45 8.47 10.20
CA ALA A 90 -11.23 9.43 11.27
C ALA A 90 -9.80 9.94 11.30
N VAL A 91 -8.83 9.21 10.69
CA VAL A 91 -7.43 9.63 10.70
C VAL A 91 -6.92 9.98 9.32
N ARG A 92 -7.79 10.14 8.34
CA ARG A 92 -7.35 10.56 7.01
C ARG A 92 -6.78 11.96 7.11
N GLY A 93 -5.71 12.19 6.35
CA GLY A 93 -5.02 13.45 6.42
C GLY A 93 -3.92 13.50 7.46
N THR A 94 -3.75 12.43 8.25
CA THR A 94 -2.71 12.42 9.28
C THR A 94 -1.42 11.78 8.79
N GLY A 95 -1.40 11.23 7.58
CA GLY A 95 -0.19 10.63 7.05
C GLY A 95 -0.09 9.14 7.25
N ALA A 96 -1.12 8.49 7.79
CA ALA A 96 -1.05 7.04 8.00
C ALA A 96 -0.90 6.28 6.69
N GLY A 97 -1.69 6.62 5.66
CA GLY A 97 -1.58 5.97 4.36
C GLY A 97 -0.22 6.19 3.72
N ARG A 98 0.28 7.41 3.80
CA ARG A 98 1.59 7.72 3.26
C ARG A 98 2.68 6.92 3.96
N ALA A 99 2.60 6.80 5.28
CA ALA A 99 3.58 6.03 6.02
C ALA A 99 3.56 4.56 5.62
N LEU A 100 2.36 4.00 5.41
CA LEU A 100 2.23 2.62 4.99
C LEU A 100 2.85 2.38 3.62
N VAL A 101 2.61 3.27 2.67
CA VAL A 101 3.17 3.10 1.33
C VAL A 101 4.68 3.26 1.35
N LYS A 102 5.17 4.28 2.07
CA LYS A 102 6.61 4.49 2.15
C LYS A 102 7.32 3.31 2.78
N GLU A 103 6.80 2.84 3.90
CA GLU A 103 7.42 1.71 4.59
C GLU A 103 7.33 0.46 3.75
N GLY A 104 6.18 0.23 3.10
CA GLY A 104 6.02 -0.94 2.25
C GLY A 104 6.97 -0.96 1.08
N ARG A 105 7.15 0.18 0.43
CA ARG A 105 8.08 0.25 -0.69
C ARG A 105 9.52 -0.01 -0.24
N ALA A 106 9.89 0.50 0.93
CA ALA A 106 11.22 0.25 1.46
C ALA A 106 11.44 -1.24 1.73
N ARG A 107 10.42 -1.90 2.28
CA ARG A 107 10.51 -3.33 2.58
C ARG A 107 10.52 -4.18 1.31
N VAL A 108 9.78 -3.77 0.29
CA VAL A 108 9.83 -4.45 -1.01
C VAL A 108 11.22 -4.34 -1.60
N ALA A 109 11.81 -3.14 -1.57
CA ALA A 109 13.16 -2.96 -2.09
C ALA A 109 14.18 -3.80 -1.32
N ALA A 110 14.03 -3.89 0.00
CA ALA A 110 14.94 -4.69 0.82
C ALA A 110 14.83 -6.19 0.50
N ARG A 111 13.69 -6.61 -0.05
CA ARG A 111 13.48 -7.99 -0.47
C ARG A 111 13.79 -8.19 -1.95
N GLY A 112 14.40 -7.22 -2.60
CA GLY A 112 14.80 -7.35 -4.00
C GLY A 112 13.76 -6.95 -5.02
N GLY A 113 12.63 -6.42 -4.59
CA GLY A 113 11.58 -5.99 -5.53
C GLY A 113 12.03 -4.76 -6.30
N ASP A 114 11.72 -4.70 -7.59
CA ASP A 114 12.14 -3.60 -8.44
C ASP A 114 10.98 -2.73 -8.93
N LEU A 115 9.75 -3.09 -8.60
CA LEU A 115 8.57 -2.33 -9.02
C LEU A 115 7.43 -2.65 -8.08
N VAL A 116 6.63 -1.64 -7.75
CA VAL A 116 5.38 -1.85 -7.02
C VAL A 116 4.24 -1.37 -7.92
N TRP A 117 3.21 -2.17 -8.06
CA TRP A 117 2.06 -1.79 -8.86
C TRP A 117 0.78 -1.98 -8.05
N CYS A 118 -0.28 -1.30 -8.47
CA CYS A 118 -1.57 -1.48 -7.84
C CYS A 118 -2.68 -1.16 -8.84
N ASP A 119 -3.88 -1.64 -8.51
CA ASP A 119 -5.08 -1.21 -9.20
C ASP A 119 -5.73 -0.19 -8.28
N ALA A 120 -5.62 1.08 -8.63
CA ALA A 120 -6.08 2.17 -7.77
C ALA A 120 -7.49 2.56 -8.15
N ARG A 121 -8.37 2.73 -7.16
CA ARG A 121 -9.68 3.31 -7.42
C ARG A 121 -9.47 4.72 -7.94
N VAL A 122 -10.24 5.10 -8.94
CA VAL A 122 -10.03 6.40 -9.58
C VAL A 122 -10.02 7.56 -8.59
N PRO A 123 -10.90 7.62 -7.58
CA PRO A 123 -10.87 8.76 -6.66
C PRO A 123 -9.60 8.91 -5.82
N VAL A 124 -8.77 7.86 -5.72
CA VAL A 124 -7.55 7.96 -4.90
C VAL A 124 -6.28 8.00 -5.74
N VAL A 125 -6.41 8.20 -7.04
CA VAL A 125 -5.24 8.29 -7.92
C VAL A 125 -4.29 9.39 -7.47
N GLY A 126 -4.83 10.55 -7.08
CA GLY A 126 -3.97 11.65 -6.64
C GLY A 126 -3.13 11.31 -5.42
N PHE A 127 -3.67 10.49 -4.52
CA PHE A 127 -2.91 10.06 -3.36
C PHE A 127 -1.67 9.27 -3.80
N TYR A 128 -1.85 8.32 -4.72
CA TYR A 128 -0.72 7.53 -5.19
C TYR A 128 0.24 8.34 -6.05
N GLU A 129 -0.28 9.28 -6.84
CA GLU A 129 0.61 10.12 -7.65
C GLU A 129 1.56 10.92 -6.78
N ARG A 130 1.07 11.43 -5.66
CA ARG A 130 1.93 12.18 -4.74
C ARG A 130 3.01 11.31 -4.11
N LEU A 131 2.85 10.00 -4.16
CA LEU A 131 3.82 9.06 -3.62
C LEU A 131 4.70 8.43 -4.71
N GLY A 132 4.64 8.97 -5.92
CA GLY A 132 5.55 8.54 -6.98
C GLY A 132 5.00 7.49 -7.92
N PHE A 133 3.70 7.20 -7.83
CA PHE A 133 3.09 6.26 -8.77
C PHE A 133 2.60 6.99 -10.01
N THR A 134 2.58 6.28 -11.12
CA THR A 134 2.14 6.80 -12.41
C THR A 134 1.03 5.92 -12.95
N VAL A 135 0.01 6.53 -13.53
CA VAL A 135 -1.07 5.79 -14.19
C VAL A 135 -0.52 5.16 -15.46
N VAL A 136 -0.76 3.87 -15.64
CA VAL A 136 -0.21 3.13 -16.78
C VAL A 136 -1.27 2.29 -17.50
N SER A 137 -2.54 2.51 -17.23
CA SER A 137 -3.59 1.80 -17.95
C SER A 137 -4.76 2.73 -18.23
N GLU A 138 -5.63 2.31 -19.15
CA GLU A 138 -6.93 2.94 -19.31
C GLU A 138 -7.79 2.57 -18.10
N PRO A 139 -8.80 3.37 -17.80
CA PRO A 139 -9.72 3.00 -16.73
C PRO A 139 -10.42 1.68 -17.02
N PHE A 140 -10.64 0.89 -16.01
CA PHE A 140 -11.40 -0.35 -16.11
C PHE A 140 -12.28 -0.48 -14.88
N ASP A 141 -13.39 -1.22 -15.03
CA ASP A 141 -14.35 -1.35 -13.97
C ASP A 141 -14.15 -2.65 -13.20
N LYS A 142 -14.22 -2.58 -11.89
CA LYS A 142 -14.30 -3.79 -11.07
C LYS A 142 -15.73 -3.90 -10.58
N PRO A 143 -16.46 -4.90 -11.04
CA PRO A 143 -17.88 -5.00 -10.69
C PRO A 143 -18.11 -4.95 -9.19
N GLY A 144 -19.05 -4.13 -8.76
CA GLY A 144 -19.37 -3.98 -7.35
C GLY A 144 -18.44 -3.05 -6.60
N ILE A 145 -17.34 -2.59 -7.23
CA ILE A 145 -16.38 -1.73 -6.57
C ILE A 145 -16.24 -0.39 -7.28
N GLY A 146 -16.18 -0.41 -8.62
CA GLY A 146 -16.12 0.82 -9.38
C GLY A 146 -14.90 0.92 -10.27
N PRO A 147 -14.68 2.10 -10.86
CA PRO A 147 -13.59 2.29 -11.82
C PRO A 147 -12.23 2.35 -11.15
N HIS A 148 -11.26 1.75 -11.83
CA HIS A 148 -9.88 1.65 -11.39
C HIS A 148 -8.94 1.99 -12.53
N VAL A 149 -7.69 2.31 -12.19
CA VAL A 149 -6.60 2.39 -13.16
C VAL A 149 -5.40 1.65 -12.60
N GLY A 150 -4.59 1.08 -13.47
CA GLY A 150 -3.32 0.50 -13.05
C GLY A 150 -2.31 1.60 -12.81
N MET A 151 -1.52 1.47 -11.75
CA MET A 151 -0.48 2.43 -11.42
C MET A 151 0.79 1.69 -11.05
N VAL A 152 1.94 2.29 -11.34
CA VAL A 152 3.24 1.69 -11.00
C VAL A 152 4.14 2.74 -10.40
N ALA A 153 5.03 2.27 -9.52
CA ALA A 153 6.13 3.06 -9.01
C ALA A 153 7.39 2.20 -9.08
N GLY A 154 8.40 2.69 -9.77
CA GLY A 154 9.68 2.00 -9.79
C GLY A 154 10.37 2.21 -8.45
N GLN A 155 11.19 1.24 -8.08
CA GLN A 155 11.96 1.39 -6.86
C GLN A 155 13.19 2.24 -7.16
N PRO A 156 13.67 2.98 -6.17
CA PRO A 156 14.85 3.82 -6.40
C PRO A 156 16.06 2.96 -6.80
N VAL A 157 16.79 3.45 -7.78
CA VAL A 157 18.00 2.78 -8.21
C VAL A 157 19.11 3.13 -7.22
N ARG A 158 19.78 2.13 -6.70
CA ARG A 158 20.88 2.40 -5.80
C ARG A 158 22.08 2.92 -6.61
N PRO A 159 22.88 3.78 -6.01
CA PRO A 159 24.00 4.36 -6.74
C PRO A 159 24.91 3.33 -7.37
N ALA A 160 25.11 2.21 -6.72
CA ALA A 160 25.97 1.18 -7.24
C ALA A 160 25.40 0.53 -8.49
N ASP A 161 24.08 0.53 -8.62
CA ASP A 161 23.45 -0.07 -9.78
C ASP A 161 23.32 0.90 -10.92
N GLY A 162 23.07 2.15 -10.62
CA GLY A 162 22.79 3.13 -11.64
C GLY A 162 23.86 3.29 -12.69
N PRO A 163 25.08 3.47 -12.31
CA PRO A 163 26.10 3.76 -13.30
C PRO A 163 26.65 2.57 -14.03
N ARG A 164 26.15 1.41 -13.78
CA ARG A 164 26.68 0.28 -14.46
C ARG A 164 26.50 0.47 -15.92
N SER A 165 27.54 0.66 -16.56
CA SER A 165 27.46 0.99 -17.94
C SER A 165 27.29 -0.21 -18.77
N GLY A 166 27.39 -1.16 -18.32
CA GLY A 166 27.24 -2.32 -19.16
C GLY A 166 26.69 -2.56 -19.98
#